data_e7024fbb6c82819d97dd97cc1fdf9c9d
#
_entry.id   e7024fbb6c82819d97dd97cc1fdf9c9d
#
_cell.length_a   1.000
_cell.length_b   1.000
_cell.length_c   1.000
_cell.angle_alpha   90.00
_cell.angle_beta   90.00
_cell.angle_gamma   90.00
#
_symmetry.space_group_name_H-M   'P 1'
#
loop_
_entity.id
_entity.type
_entity.pdbx_description
1 polymer ?
#
loop_
_entity_poly.entity_id
_entity_poly.type
_entity_poly.pdbx_seq_one_letter_code
_entity_poly.pdbx_strand_id
1 'polypeptide(L)'
;MPINKEHKEFYAVDMGGEWVVPEGYPEGIKQKILVGTLDEVNKTGCRTRLLKFEPGVYTTAPFTHDYWEEVYQLKGDLIVGNDENGDGGRSFDPDTYACRPPGTPHGPFKSVNGCVLLESHYYDETK
;
A
#
# COMPACT_ATOMS: atom_id res chain seq x y z
N MET A 1 20.69 -8.91 8.25
CA MET A 1 19.83 -8.04 9.04
C MET A 1 18.49 -7.84 8.40
N PRO A 2 17.48 -8.05 9.14
CA PRO A 2 16.14 -7.88 8.59
C PRO A 2 15.78 -6.42 8.32
N ILE A 3 16.20 -5.51 9.17
CA ILE A 3 15.82 -4.11 9.00
C ILE A 3 16.88 -3.40 8.18
N ASN A 4 16.46 -2.90 7.02
CA ASN A 4 17.35 -2.24 6.08
C ASN A 4 16.91 -0.82 5.78
N LYS A 5 16.41 -0.13 6.80
CA LYS A 5 15.97 1.25 6.69
C LYS A 5 17.10 2.17 7.10
N GLU A 6 17.41 3.14 6.25
CA GLU A 6 18.41 4.13 6.59
C GLU A 6 17.80 5.23 7.45
N HIS A 7 18.65 5.89 8.21
CA HIS A 7 18.21 6.98 9.07
C HIS A 7 17.77 8.19 8.22
N LYS A 8 16.59 8.70 8.49
CA LYS A 8 16.11 9.96 7.90
C LYS A 8 15.53 10.81 9.00
N GLU A 9 15.92 12.08 9.03
CA GLU A 9 15.53 12.99 10.11
C GLU A 9 14.64 14.08 9.55
N PHE A 10 13.35 14.05 9.90
CA PHE A 10 12.35 15.03 9.44
C PHE A 10 12.52 15.39 7.97
N TYR A 11 12.50 14.36 7.17
CA TYR A 11 12.74 14.42 5.75
C TYR A 11 11.49 14.90 5.03
N ALA A 12 11.62 15.98 4.26
CA ALA A 12 10.49 16.51 3.50
C ALA A 12 10.23 15.63 2.28
N VAL A 13 9.07 15.00 2.25
CA VAL A 13 8.71 14.12 1.14
C VAL A 13 8.23 14.98 -0.03
N ASP A 14 8.85 14.79 -1.20
CA ASP A 14 8.45 15.50 -2.40
C ASP A 14 7.21 14.85 -2.99
N MET A 15 6.05 15.34 -2.61
CA MET A 15 4.78 14.77 -3.05
C MET A 15 4.50 15.03 -4.53
N GLY A 16 5.13 16.04 -5.10
CA GLY A 16 4.99 16.35 -6.52
C GLY A 16 6.04 15.68 -7.40
N GLY A 17 6.94 14.94 -6.79
CA GLY A 17 8.03 14.32 -7.53
C GLY A 17 7.64 13.03 -8.21
N GLU A 18 8.61 12.17 -8.38
CA GLU A 18 8.42 10.94 -9.14
C GLU A 18 7.66 9.89 -8.34
N TRP A 19 6.66 9.31 -8.99
CA TRP A 19 5.90 8.18 -8.46
C TRP A 19 5.98 7.05 -9.47
N VAL A 20 5.97 5.81 -8.99
CA VAL A 20 6.16 4.64 -9.83
C VAL A 20 4.98 3.69 -9.64
N VAL A 21 4.50 3.10 -10.74
CA VAL A 21 3.44 2.09 -10.65
C VAL A 21 4.07 0.79 -10.15
N PRO A 22 3.61 0.25 -9.00
CA PRO A 22 4.16 -1.02 -8.53
C PRO A 22 3.76 -2.15 -9.47
N GLU A 23 4.59 -3.17 -9.52
CA GLU A 23 4.31 -4.33 -10.35
C GLU A 23 2.98 -4.96 -9.93
N GLY A 24 2.14 -5.28 -10.93
CA GLY A 24 0.86 -5.91 -10.66
C GLY A 24 -0.28 -4.95 -10.37
N TYR A 25 -0.02 -3.65 -10.40
CA TYR A 25 -1.03 -2.63 -10.15
C TYR A 25 -1.43 -1.92 -11.44
N PRO A 26 -2.67 -1.39 -11.52
CA PRO A 26 -3.05 -0.58 -12.67
C PRO A 26 -2.33 0.76 -12.65
N GLU A 27 -2.31 1.43 -13.79
CA GLU A 27 -1.56 2.69 -13.95
C GLU A 27 -1.97 3.78 -12.98
N GLY A 28 -3.21 3.79 -12.57
CA GLY A 28 -3.69 4.84 -11.67
C GLY A 28 -3.28 4.67 -10.22
N ILE A 29 -2.55 3.61 -9.89
CA ILE A 29 -2.05 3.39 -8.52
C ILE A 29 -0.54 3.47 -8.57
N LYS A 30 0.02 4.39 -7.80
CA LYS A 30 1.47 4.66 -7.83
C LYS A 30 2.03 4.69 -6.42
N GLN A 31 3.31 4.35 -6.32
CA GLN A 31 3.99 4.31 -5.02
C GLN A 31 5.18 5.26 -4.99
N LYS A 32 5.50 5.67 -3.79
CA LYS A 32 6.74 6.38 -3.48
C LYS A 32 7.32 5.72 -2.25
N ILE A 33 8.47 5.07 -2.41
CA ILE A 33 9.10 4.37 -1.29
C ILE A 33 9.82 5.41 -0.44
N LEU A 34 9.50 5.42 0.85
CA LEU A 34 10.12 6.34 1.78
C LEU A 34 11.43 5.78 2.29
N VAL A 35 11.46 4.51 2.67
CA VAL A 35 12.65 3.89 3.21
C VAL A 35 12.50 2.38 3.20
N GLY A 36 13.64 1.68 3.03
CA GLY A 36 13.70 0.24 3.12
C GLY A 36 13.49 -0.45 1.79
N THR A 37 13.88 -1.70 1.75
CA THR A 37 13.62 -2.59 0.62
C THR A 37 13.10 -3.90 1.15
N LEU A 38 12.24 -4.52 0.37
CA LEU A 38 11.66 -5.81 0.71
C LEU A 38 12.24 -6.84 -0.24
N ASP A 39 12.85 -7.87 0.30
CA ASP A 39 13.40 -8.97 -0.49
C ASP A 39 12.42 -10.13 -0.44
N GLU A 40 11.58 -10.25 -1.46
CA GLU A 40 10.51 -11.24 -1.47
C GLU A 40 11.02 -12.64 -1.82
N VAL A 41 12.23 -12.71 -2.37
CA VAL A 41 12.85 -14.01 -2.67
C VAL A 41 13.38 -14.65 -1.39
N ASN A 42 14.14 -13.88 -0.62
CA ASN A 42 14.73 -14.36 0.63
C ASN A 42 13.84 -14.13 1.84
N LYS A 43 12.74 -13.43 1.65
CA LYS A 43 11.75 -13.12 2.69
C LYS A 43 12.36 -12.37 3.86
N THR A 44 13.07 -11.29 3.52
CA THR A 44 13.71 -10.43 4.52
C THR A 44 13.45 -8.97 4.19
N GLY A 45 13.72 -8.11 5.16
CA GLY A 45 13.65 -6.68 4.99
C GLY A 45 12.32 -6.08 5.39
N CYS A 46 12.27 -4.77 5.28
CA CYS A 46 11.07 -3.99 5.58
C CYS A 46 11.00 -2.82 4.61
N ARG A 47 9.81 -2.36 4.36
CA ARG A 47 9.61 -1.25 3.44
C ARG A 47 8.49 -0.36 3.97
N THR A 48 8.68 0.95 3.89
CA THR A 48 7.64 1.92 4.16
C THR A 48 7.43 2.74 2.89
N ARG A 49 6.18 2.84 2.47
CA ARG A 49 5.87 3.55 1.24
C ARG A 49 4.57 4.33 1.36
N LEU A 50 4.42 5.30 0.46
CA LEU A 50 3.13 5.92 0.19
C LEU A 50 2.55 5.26 -1.05
N LEU A 51 1.25 5.01 -1.02
CA LEU A 51 0.52 4.47 -2.17
C LEU A 51 -0.58 5.48 -2.50
N LYS A 52 -0.62 5.91 -3.75
CA LYS A 52 -1.57 6.93 -4.18
C LYS A 52 -2.49 6.36 -5.26
N PHE A 53 -3.79 6.54 -5.05
CA PHE A 53 -4.81 6.18 -6.03
C PHE A 53 -5.24 7.44 -6.76
N GLU A 54 -5.20 7.40 -8.08
CA GLU A 54 -5.79 8.47 -8.88
C GLU A 54 -7.32 8.37 -8.81
N PRO A 55 -8.04 9.49 -9.00
CA PRO A 55 -9.49 9.43 -8.96
C PRO A 55 -10.06 8.44 -9.95
N GLY A 56 -10.97 7.60 -9.49
CA GLY A 56 -11.68 6.64 -10.31
C GLY A 56 -11.01 5.31 -10.55
N VAL A 57 -9.75 5.14 -10.11
CA VAL A 57 -9.04 3.89 -10.36
C VAL A 57 -9.54 2.79 -9.43
N TYR A 58 -9.55 1.57 -9.95
CA TYR A 58 -9.92 0.40 -9.13
C TYR A 58 -9.16 -0.83 -9.60
N THR A 59 -9.05 -1.80 -8.69
CA THR A 59 -8.51 -3.12 -8.99
C THR A 59 -9.65 -4.11 -9.09
N THR A 60 -9.40 -5.27 -9.70
CA THR A 60 -10.47 -6.21 -10.01
C THR A 60 -10.36 -7.53 -9.25
N ALA A 61 -9.25 -7.76 -8.57
CA ALA A 61 -9.03 -9.01 -7.83
C ALA A 61 -8.32 -8.71 -6.51
N PRO A 62 -8.52 -9.58 -5.52
CA PRO A 62 -7.80 -9.39 -4.25
C PRO A 62 -6.31 -9.59 -4.41
N PHE A 63 -5.56 -8.96 -3.53
CA PHE A 63 -4.13 -9.16 -3.39
C PHE A 63 -3.86 -10.10 -2.23
N THR A 64 -2.74 -10.84 -2.32
CA THR A 64 -2.27 -11.67 -1.22
C THR A 64 -0.76 -11.56 -1.19
N HIS A 65 -0.22 -11.31 0.01
CA HIS A 65 1.23 -11.20 0.19
C HIS A 65 1.68 -12.15 1.27
N ASP A 66 2.96 -12.52 1.22
CA ASP A 66 3.54 -13.37 2.26
C ASP A 66 4.30 -12.58 3.31
N TYR A 67 4.07 -11.28 3.36
CA TYR A 67 4.64 -10.40 4.39
C TYR A 67 3.52 -9.73 5.17
N TRP A 68 3.87 -9.15 6.30
CA TRP A 68 2.96 -8.33 7.08
C TRP A 68 2.76 -7.00 6.39
N GLU A 69 1.55 -6.50 6.42
CA GLU A 69 1.23 -5.21 5.84
C GLU A 69 0.40 -4.40 6.81
N GLU A 70 0.84 -3.17 7.07
CA GLU A 70 0.05 -2.20 7.82
C GLU A 70 -0.25 -1.03 6.90
N VAL A 71 -1.49 -0.55 6.95
CA VAL A 71 -1.96 0.52 6.08
C VAL A 71 -2.66 1.56 6.93
N TYR A 72 -2.29 2.82 6.72
CA TYR A 72 -2.97 3.94 7.34
C TYR A 72 -3.45 4.89 6.25
N GLN A 73 -4.76 5.15 6.21
CA GLN A 73 -5.33 6.04 5.20
C GLN A 73 -5.11 7.49 5.63
N LEU A 74 -4.27 8.19 4.88
CA LEU A 74 -3.90 9.56 5.22
C LEU A 74 -4.93 10.57 4.74
N LYS A 75 -5.44 10.40 3.52
CA LYS A 75 -6.42 11.31 2.95
C LYS A 75 -7.17 10.64 1.82
N GLY A 76 -8.29 11.25 1.44
CA GLY A 76 -9.09 10.76 0.33
C GLY A 76 -10.10 9.70 0.76
N ASP A 77 -10.63 9.00 -0.23
CA ASP A 77 -11.61 7.95 0.00
C ASP A 77 -11.07 6.63 -0.50
N LEU A 78 -11.35 5.57 0.23
CA LEU A 78 -10.96 4.22 -0.17
C LEU A 78 -12.17 3.30 -0.05
N ILE A 79 -12.46 2.59 -1.12
CA ILE A 79 -13.51 1.59 -1.15
C ILE A 79 -12.85 0.23 -1.21
N VAL A 80 -13.33 -0.70 -0.39
CA VAL A 80 -12.81 -2.07 -0.33
C VAL A 80 -13.93 -3.03 -0.67
N GLY A 81 -13.64 -3.99 -1.56
CA GLY A 81 -14.59 -5.01 -1.92
C GLY A 81 -15.50 -4.66 -3.08
N ASN A 82 -15.06 -3.77 -3.95
CA ASN A 82 -15.80 -3.48 -5.18
C ASN A 82 -15.76 -4.70 -6.11
N ASP A 83 -16.69 -4.75 -7.05
CA ASP A 83 -16.71 -5.84 -8.02
C ASP A 83 -15.80 -5.56 -9.20
N GLU A 84 -15.82 -6.43 -10.19
CA GLU A 84 -14.92 -6.34 -11.34
C GLU A 84 -15.22 -5.13 -12.23
N ASN A 85 -16.38 -4.51 -12.06
CA ASN A 85 -16.74 -3.30 -12.79
C ASN A 85 -16.49 -2.05 -11.98
N GLY A 86 -15.94 -2.20 -10.78
CA GLY A 86 -15.68 -1.07 -9.91
C GLY A 86 -16.90 -0.61 -9.12
N ASP A 87 -17.92 -1.44 -9.00
CA ASP A 87 -19.13 -1.08 -8.28
C ASP A 87 -19.21 -1.77 -6.92
N GLY A 88 -19.95 -1.15 -6.00
CA GLY A 88 -20.15 -1.71 -4.67
C GLY A 88 -18.96 -1.53 -3.77
N GLY A 89 -18.91 -2.34 -2.72
CA GLY A 89 -17.86 -2.24 -1.72
C GLY A 89 -18.23 -1.32 -0.59
N ARG A 90 -17.30 -1.17 0.33
CA ARG A 90 -17.49 -0.34 1.51
C ARG A 90 -16.47 0.79 1.53
N SER A 91 -16.93 2.01 1.78
CA SER A 91 -16.08 3.19 1.75
C SER A 91 -15.52 3.49 3.13
N PHE A 92 -14.26 3.93 3.16
CA PHE A 92 -13.56 4.30 4.38
C PHE A 92 -12.98 5.71 4.24
N ASP A 93 -13.00 6.43 5.34
CA ASP A 93 -12.50 7.80 5.41
C ASP A 93 -11.08 7.83 5.97
N PRO A 94 -10.40 8.99 5.88
CA PRO A 94 -9.06 9.13 6.48
C PRO A 94 -9.04 8.71 7.94
N ASP A 95 -7.86 8.33 8.39
CA ASP A 95 -7.61 7.82 9.74
C ASP A 95 -8.24 6.43 9.96
N THR A 96 -8.28 5.65 8.88
CA THR A 96 -8.65 4.25 8.94
C THR A 96 -7.37 3.42 8.84
N TYR A 97 -7.29 2.35 9.61
CA TYR A 97 -6.08 1.54 9.75
C TYR A 97 -6.39 0.08 9.50
N ALA A 98 -5.46 -0.62 8.86
CA ALA A 98 -5.55 -2.05 8.66
C ALA A 98 -4.20 -2.69 8.96
N CYS A 99 -4.23 -3.89 9.55
CA CYS A 99 -3.02 -4.68 9.78
C CYS A 99 -3.33 -6.11 9.35
N ARG A 100 -2.56 -6.60 8.39
CA ARG A 100 -2.83 -7.90 7.77
C ARG A 100 -1.64 -8.84 7.92
N PRO A 101 -1.85 -10.00 8.54
CA PRO A 101 -0.81 -11.03 8.57
C PRO A 101 -0.56 -11.60 7.17
N PRO A 102 0.58 -12.26 6.98
CA PRO A 102 0.86 -12.93 5.72
C PRO A 102 -0.26 -13.88 5.33
N GLY A 103 -0.55 -13.95 4.03
CA GLY A 103 -1.55 -14.85 3.48
C GLY A 103 -2.98 -14.37 3.57
N THR A 104 -3.21 -13.17 4.09
CA THR A 104 -4.56 -12.62 4.20
C THR A 104 -4.94 -11.93 2.89
N PRO A 105 -5.99 -12.38 2.20
CA PRO A 105 -6.43 -11.68 1.00
C PRO A 105 -7.01 -10.31 1.35
N HIS A 106 -6.77 -9.33 0.49
CA HIS A 106 -7.31 -7.99 0.69
C HIS A 106 -7.61 -7.33 -0.65
N GLY A 107 -8.61 -6.46 -0.64
CA GLY A 107 -9.13 -5.85 -1.85
C GLY A 107 -10.27 -6.68 -2.44
N PRO A 108 -10.68 -6.37 -3.68
CA PRO A 108 -10.20 -5.28 -4.52
C PRO A 108 -10.41 -3.90 -3.89
N PHE A 109 -9.80 -2.89 -4.49
CA PHE A 109 -9.82 -1.53 -3.97
C PHE A 109 -10.23 -0.54 -5.05
N LYS A 110 -10.87 0.55 -4.63
CA LYS A 110 -11.23 1.64 -5.51
C LYS A 110 -11.14 2.96 -4.75
N SER A 111 -10.84 4.03 -5.48
CA SER A 111 -10.97 5.37 -4.92
C SER A 111 -11.74 6.22 -5.93
N VAL A 112 -12.79 6.90 -5.48
CA VAL A 112 -13.59 7.75 -6.35
C VAL A 112 -12.87 9.08 -6.57
N ASN A 113 -12.38 9.68 -5.51
CA ASN A 113 -11.78 11.02 -5.56
C ASN A 113 -10.26 10.99 -5.40
N GLY A 114 -9.68 9.82 -5.31
CA GLY A 114 -8.27 9.67 -5.04
C GLY A 114 -7.99 9.51 -3.56
N CYS A 115 -6.88 8.86 -3.23
CA CYS A 115 -6.48 8.71 -1.83
C CYS A 115 -4.98 8.51 -1.73
N VAL A 116 -4.46 8.68 -0.52
CA VAL A 116 -3.06 8.41 -0.21
C VAL A 116 -3.02 7.54 1.04
N LEU A 117 -2.32 6.43 0.94
CA LEU A 117 -2.14 5.47 2.03
C LEU A 117 -0.67 5.46 2.44
N LEU A 118 -0.43 5.30 3.73
CA LEU A 118 0.91 5.03 4.25
C LEU A 118 0.95 3.54 4.58
N GLU A 119 1.93 2.83 4.02
CA GLU A 119 2.01 1.38 4.19
C GLU A 119 3.37 0.95 4.69
N SER A 120 3.37 -0.03 5.59
CA SER A 120 4.57 -0.70 6.07
C SER A 120 4.48 -2.17 5.77
N HIS A 121 5.56 -2.71 5.20
CA HIS A 121 5.67 -4.13 4.86
C HIS A 121 6.89 -4.72 5.55
N TYR A 122 6.75 -5.91 6.10
CA TYR A 122 7.88 -6.56 6.76
C TYR A 122 7.65 -8.05 6.88
N TYR A 123 8.74 -8.79 6.98
CA TYR A 123 8.69 -10.23 7.23
C TYR A 123 8.95 -10.49 8.70
N ASP A 124 8.26 -11.52 9.21
CA ASP A 124 8.49 -11.99 10.57
C ASP A 124 9.64 -12.99 10.52
N GLU A 125 10.76 -12.62 11.10
CA GLU A 125 11.97 -13.43 11.05
C GLU A 125 12.31 -14.10 12.36
N THR A 126 11.35 -14.16 13.24
CA THR A 126 11.59 -14.74 14.57
C THR A 126 11.41 -16.24 14.61
N LYS A 127 11.16 -16.86 13.47
CA LYS A 127 10.89 -18.31 13.42
C LYS A 127 12.11 -19.12 13.52
#